data_c03ab104c2d2e3a4ec71476a1ed08e6b
#
_entry.id   c03ab104c2d2e3a4ec71476a1ed08e6b
#
_cell.length_a   1.000
_cell.length_b   1.000
_cell.length_c   1.000
_cell.angle_alpha   90.00
_cell.angle_beta   90.00
_cell.angle_gamma   90.00
#
_symmetry.space_group_name_H-M   'P 1'
#
loop_
_entity.id
_entity.type
_entity.pdbx_description
1 polymer ?
#
loop_
_entity_poly.entity_id
_entity_poly.type
_entity_poly.pdbx_seq_one_letter_code
_entity_poly.pdbx_strand_id
1 'polypeptide(L)'
;CNMGKFDRSSEPDFAEKFFQSIDIPVIGKIEGEGTLEGGDIVWINEHTVAIGEGYRSNAEGIRQFKKILGNRAKKVISVALPHWNGPKDCLHLMSNLSPIDNDLFLVYSKLLPVLFMKYLIESNIKLIEVPDEEYYSMGCNVLAMAKRRVIMLEGNPITQKKLEAEGVEVSTYNGSEISLKGAGGPTCLTRPLLR
;
A
#
# COMPACT_ATOMS: atom_id res chain seq x y z
N CYS A 1 11.52 8.35 2.89
CA CYS A 1 10.20 9.03 2.98
C CYS A 1 10.32 10.30 3.80
N ASN A 2 9.34 11.18 3.66
CA ASN A 2 9.06 12.30 4.55
C ASN A 2 7.58 12.21 4.88
N MET A 3 7.22 12.20 6.16
CA MET A 3 5.86 11.87 6.59
C MET A 3 4.90 13.03 6.37
N GLY A 4 3.72 12.75 5.80
CA GLY A 4 2.64 13.74 5.70
C GLY A 4 1.97 14.03 7.05
N LYS A 5 2.09 13.11 8.01
CA LYS A 5 1.61 13.33 9.38
C LYS A 5 2.74 13.89 10.25
N PHE A 6 2.57 15.11 10.76
CA PHE A 6 3.59 15.81 11.55
C PHE A 6 4.11 15.00 12.76
N ASP A 7 3.22 14.36 13.52
CA ASP A 7 3.58 13.56 14.69
C ASP A 7 4.52 12.37 14.37
N ARG A 8 4.64 12.02 13.08
CA ARG A 8 5.49 10.93 12.58
C ARG A 8 6.73 11.42 11.82
N SER A 9 7.00 12.71 11.85
CA SER A 9 8.09 13.33 11.07
C SER A 9 9.49 12.80 11.39
N SER A 10 9.72 12.27 12.59
CA SER A 10 11.00 11.68 12.99
C SER A 10 11.20 10.22 12.54
N GLU A 11 10.13 9.51 12.12
CA GLU A 11 10.22 8.08 11.76
C GLU A 11 11.21 7.79 10.62
N PRO A 12 11.30 8.61 9.55
CA PRO A 12 12.23 8.36 8.47
C PRO A 12 13.70 8.34 8.91
N ASP A 13 14.10 9.22 9.83
CA ASP A 13 15.48 9.27 10.33
C ASP A 13 15.83 8.05 11.18
N PHE A 14 14.89 7.57 11.99
CA PHE A 14 15.07 6.32 12.73
C PHE A 14 15.13 5.11 11.78
N ALA A 15 14.27 5.07 10.77
CA ALA A 15 14.29 4.01 9.78
C ALA A 15 15.61 3.98 8.98
N GLU A 16 16.15 5.15 8.61
CA GLU A 16 17.45 5.24 7.94
C GLU A 16 18.57 4.65 8.79
N LYS A 17 18.68 5.08 10.06
CA LYS A 17 19.69 4.57 10.99
C LYS A 17 19.57 3.05 11.17
N PHE A 18 18.33 2.54 11.28
CA PHE A 18 18.08 1.11 11.39
C PHE A 18 18.55 0.36 10.13
N PHE A 19 18.19 0.82 8.92
CA PHE A 19 18.61 0.18 7.68
C PHE A 19 20.14 0.18 7.53
N GLN A 20 20.79 1.28 7.86
CA GLN A 20 22.25 1.36 7.86
C GLN A 20 22.90 0.36 8.84
N SER A 21 22.28 0.14 10.03
CA SER A 21 22.78 -0.80 11.02
C SER A 21 22.70 -2.27 10.63
N ILE A 22 21.91 -2.59 9.59
CA ILE A 22 21.76 -3.95 9.03
C ILE A 22 22.22 -4.00 7.55
N ASP A 23 23.12 -3.09 7.16
CA ASP A 23 23.76 -3.03 5.84
C ASP A 23 22.80 -2.91 4.66
N ILE A 24 21.60 -2.32 4.87
CA ILE A 24 20.66 -2.02 3.79
C ILE A 24 20.92 -0.61 3.26
N PRO A 25 21.30 -0.45 1.98
CA PRO A 25 21.63 0.85 1.43
C PRO A 25 20.40 1.74 1.30
N VAL A 26 20.53 3.00 1.75
CA VAL A 26 19.54 4.06 1.52
C VAL A 26 19.90 4.79 0.25
N ILE A 27 19.05 4.71 -0.76
CA ILE A 27 19.32 5.27 -2.12
C ILE A 27 18.88 6.71 -2.27
N GLY A 28 18.16 7.27 -1.30
CA GLY A 28 17.74 8.67 -1.32
C GLY A 28 16.72 8.99 -0.24
N LYS A 29 16.45 10.27 -0.08
CA LYS A 29 15.46 10.84 0.85
C LYS A 29 14.48 11.73 0.12
N ILE A 30 13.27 11.84 0.66
CA ILE A 30 12.31 12.88 0.30
C ILE A 30 12.48 14.00 1.31
N GLU A 31 12.63 15.23 0.84
CA GLU A 31 13.03 16.38 1.65
C GLU A 31 12.16 17.61 1.37
N GLY A 32 12.31 18.64 2.21
CA GLY A 32 11.62 19.92 2.06
C GLY A 32 10.11 19.76 2.16
N GLU A 33 9.38 20.36 1.22
CA GLU A 33 7.92 20.33 1.17
C GLU A 33 7.35 19.00 0.61
N GLY A 34 8.22 18.14 0.06
CA GLY A 34 7.80 16.83 -0.44
C GLY A 34 7.40 15.90 0.69
N THR A 35 6.22 15.26 0.60
CA THR A 35 5.80 14.20 1.51
C THR A 35 5.53 12.94 0.73
N LEU A 36 5.90 11.79 1.31
CA LEU A 36 5.66 10.48 0.73
C LEU A 36 5.64 9.41 1.83
N GLU A 37 4.57 8.65 1.89
CA GLU A 37 4.42 7.54 2.84
C GLU A 37 4.40 6.19 2.13
N GLY A 38 4.97 5.16 2.76
CA GLY A 38 5.08 3.83 2.17
C GLY A 38 3.75 3.18 1.80
N GLY A 39 2.68 3.49 2.53
CA GLY A 39 1.32 3.00 2.24
C GLY A 39 0.74 3.51 0.91
N ASP A 40 1.32 4.55 0.33
CA ASP A 40 0.92 5.07 -0.97
C ASP A 40 1.70 4.45 -2.14
N ILE A 41 2.76 3.67 -1.87
CA ILE A 41 3.64 3.13 -2.91
C ILE A 41 3.26 1.68 -3.21
N VAL A 42 2.79 1.43 -4.42
CA VAL A 42 2.40 0.10 -4.90
C VAL A 42 3.12 -0.23 -6.21
N TRP A 43 3.96 -1.24 -6.19
CA TRP A 43 4.52 -1.80 -7.41
C TRP A 43 3.45 -2.65 -8.12
N ILE A 44 3.09 -2.23 -9.32
CA ILE A 44 2.14 -2.97 -10.19
C ILE A 44 2.85 -4.14 -10.86
N ASN A 45 4.10 -3.93 -11.24
CA ASN A 45 5.04 -4.92 -11.77
C ASN A 45 6.47 -4.39 -11.59
N GLU A 46 7.47 -5.15 -12.03
CA GLU A 46 8.89 -4.80 -11.90
C GLU A 46 9.30 -3.46 -12.56
N HIS A 47 8.45 -2.89 -13.41
CA HIS A 47 8.75 -1.66 -14.15
C HIS A 47 7.80 -0.51 -13.87
N THR A 48 6.70 -0.76 -13.19
CA THR A 48 5.65 0.24 -12.96
C THR A 48 5.30 0.33 -11.50
N VAL A 49 5.36 1.55 -10.97
CA VAL A 49 4.91 1.88 -9.62
C VAL A 49 3.76 2.87 -9.66
N ALA A 50 2.71 2.59 -8.90
CA ALA A 50 1.61 3.52 -8.63
C ALA A 50 1.82 4.18 -7.27
N ILE A 51 1.52 5.46 -7.17
CA ILE A 51 1.70 6.24 -5.94
C ILE A 51 0.43 7.03 -5.66
N GLY A 52 -0.17 6.80 -4.50
CA GLY A 52 -1.30 7.58 -4.01
C GLY A 52 -0.90 9.04 -3.80
N GLU A 53 -1.69 9.97 -4.34
CA GLU A 53 -1.55 11.41 -4.12
C GLU A 53 -2.74 11.91 -3.32
N GLY A 54 -2.49 12.39 -2.10
CA GLY A 54 -3.53 12.77 -1.16
C GLY A 54 -2.98 13.57 0.02
N TYR A 55 -3.59 13.42 1.17
CA TYR A 55 -3.16 14.13 2.39
C TYR A 55 -1.82 13.66 2.96
N ARG A 56 -1.37 12.45 2.61
CA ARG A 56 -0.17 11.83 3.19
C ARG A 56 1.03 11.91 2.25
N SER A 57 0.78 11.86 0.95
CA SER A 57 1.81 11.98 -0.09
C SER A 57 1.39 13.05 -1.09
N ASN A 58 2.30 13.94 -1.48
CA ASN A 58 2.03 15.05 -2.37
C ASN A 58 2.81 14.97 -3.68
N ALA A 59 2.44 15.81 -4.65
CA ALA A 59 3.07 15.86 -5.97
C ALA A 59 4.60 16.06 -5.91
N GLU A 60 5.09 16.87 -4.97
CA GLU A 60 6.53 17.11 -4.80
C GLU A 60 7.25 15.86 -4.29
N GLY A 61 6.69 15.15 -3.30
CA GLY A 61 7.23 13.87 -2.84
C GLY A 61 7.30 12.83 -3.95
N ILE A 62 6.23 12.74 -4.77
CA ILE A 62 6.17 11.85 -5.93
C ILE A 62 7.25 12.23 -6.97
N ARG A 63 7.43 13.51 -7.23
CA ARG A 63 8.47 14.00 -8.16
C ARG A 63 9.88 13.63 -7.70
N GLN A 64 10.18 13.82 -6.42
CA GLN A 64 11.48 13.45 -5.83
C GLN A 64 11.68 11.93 -5.88
N PHE A 65 10.67 11.15 -5.52
CA PHE A 65 10.74 9.70 -5.56
C PHE A 65 11.02 9.17 -6.97
N LYS A 66 10.34 9.71 -7.98
CA LYS A 66 10.61 9.39 -9.38
C LYS A 66 12.06 9.66 -9.76
N LYS A 67 12.63 10.79 -9.30
CA LYS A 67 14.05 11.13 -9.53
C LYS A 67 14.99 10.13 -8.84
N ILE A 68 14.69 9.75 -7.59
CA ILE A 68 15.46 8.77 -6.81
C ILE A 68 15.43 7.39 -7.46
N LEU A 69 14.27 6.96 -7.95
CA LEU A 69 14.13 5.68 -8.66
C LEU A 69 14.94 5.64 -9.96
N GLY A 70 15.03 6.76 -10.68
CA GLY A 70 15.73 6.82 -11.96
C GLY A 70 15.21 5.74 -12.92
N ASN A 71 16.11 4.94 -13.45
CA ASN A 71 15.78 3.86 -14.41
C ASN A 71 15.21 2.58 -13.76
N ARG A 72 15.08 2.51 -12.42
CA ARG A 72 14.52 1.35 -11.72
C ARG A 72 13.01 1.20 -11.97
N ALA A 73 12.32 2.31 -12.26
CA ALA A 73 10.94 2.29 -12.70
C ALA A 73 10.80 2.96 -14.07
N LYS A 74 10.26 2.25 -15.05
CA LYS A 74 9.98 2.80 -16.38
C LYS A 74 8.74 3.71 -16.36
N LYS A 75 7.80 3.42 -15.47
CA LYS A 75 6.54 4.15 -15.34
C LYS A 75 6.22 4.44 -13.88
N VAL A 76 5.89 5.69 -13.58
CA VAL A 76 5.37 6.14 -12.29
C VAL A 76 3.99 6.74 -12.54
N ILE A 77 2.97 6.20 -11.87
CA ILE A 77 1.57 6.61 -12.00
C ILE A 77 1.17 7.32 -10.70
N SER A 78 0.81 8.60 -10.76
CA SER A 78 0.13 9.27 -9.66
C SER A 78 -1.36 8.89 -9.67
N VAL A 79 -1.87 8.50 -8.50
CA VAL A 79 -3.25 8.07 -8.27
C VAL A 79 -3.90 9.03 -7.29
N ALA A 80 -4.75 9.93 -7.78
CA ALA A 80 -5.44 10.89 -6.93
C ALA A 80 -6.39 10.19 -5.97
N LEU A 81 -6.13 10.31 -4.66
CA LEU A 81 -6.98 9.74 -3.62
C LEU A 81 -8.13 10.69 -3.26
N PRO A 82 -9.32 10.16 -2.95
CA PRO A 82 -10.47 10.98 -2.59
C PRO A 82 -10.31 11.61 -1.21
N HIS A 83 -11.07 12.68 -0.95
CA HIS A 83 -11.16 13.33 0.36
C HIS A 83 -11.66 12.37 1.47
N TRP A 84 -12.57 11.48 1.12
CA TRP A 84 -13.20 10.49 2.01
C TRP A 84 -13.60 11.10 3.37
N ASN A 85 -12.97 10.67 4.47
CA ASN A 85 -13.26 11.18 5.82
C ASN A 85 -12.38 12.40 6.21
N GLY A 86 -11.60 12.95 5.25
CA GLY A 86 -10.81 14.15 5.44
C GLY A 86 -9.38 13.92 5.93
N PRO A 87 -8.65 15.01 6.27
CA PRO A 87 -7.20 14.95 6.51
C PRO A 87 -6.79 14.21 7.78
N LYS A 88 -7.73 13.95 8.69
CA LYS A 88 -7.44 13.16 9.91
C LYS A 88 -7.47 11.65 9.66
N ASP A 89 -8.09 11.23 8.58
CA ASP A 89 -8.15 9.83 8.20
C ASP A 89 -6.84 9.37 7.55
N CYS A 90 -6.49 8.11 7.74
CA CYS A 90 -5.35 7.51 7.10
C CYS A 90 -5.80 6.76 5.86
N LEU A 91 -6.04 7.49 4.77
CA LEU A 91 -6.33 6.89 3.47
C LEU A 91 -5.06 6.87 2.63
N HIS A 92 -4.45 5.69 2.51
CA HIS A 92 -3.37 5.41 1.57
C HIS A 92 -3.88 4.65 0.35
N LEU A 93 -3.10 4.60 -0.72
CA LEU A 93 -3.44 3.76 -1.87
C LEU A 93 -3.60 2.29 -1.46
N MET A 94 -2.74 1.78 -0.55
CA MET A 94 -2.83 0.42 -0.01
C MET A 94 -4.01 0.21 0.97
N SER A 95 -4.76 1.24 1.31
CA SER A 95 -6.05 1.06 1.99
C SER A 95 -7.11 0.49 1.03
N ASN A 96 -6.95 0.74 -0.27
CA ASN A 96 -7.90 0.40 -1.32
C ASN A 96 -7.38 -0.63 -2.32
N LEU A 97 -6.12 -1.06 -2.16
CA LEU A 97 -5.48 -1.97 -3.11
C LEU A 97 -4.38 -2.77 -2.40
N SER A 98 -4.43 -4.10 -2.52
CA SER A 98 -3.35 -4.99 -2.09
C SER A 98 -2.96 -5.94 -3.22
N PRO A 99 -1.72 -5.86 -3.75
CA PRO A 99 -1.21 -6.84 -4.69
C PRO A 99 -1.07 -8.21 -4.01
N ILE A 100 -1.66 -9.23 -4.61
CA ILE A 100 -1.61 -10.62 -4.14
C ILE A 100 -0.57 -11.42 -4.95
N ASP A 101 -0.56 -11.19 -6.25
CA ASP A 101 0.39 -11.74 -7.22
C ASP A 101 0.55 -10.74 -8.37
N ASN A 102 1.40 -11.01 -9.34
CA ASN A 102 1.60 -10.15 -10.52
C ASN A 102 0.33 -9.98 -11.37
N ASP A 103 -0.57 -10.96 -11.33
CA ASP A 103 -1.80 -11.03 -12.13
C ASP A 103 -3.08 -10.92 -11.29
N LEU A 104 -2.96 -10.74 -9.96
CA LEU A 104 -4.09 -10.79 -9.03
C LEU A 104 -3.97 -9.71 -7.96
N PHE A 105 -4.92 -8.80 -7.90
CA PHE A 105 -4.99 -7.75 -6.88
C PHE A 105 -6.33 -7.79 -6.15
N LEU A 106 -6.28 -7.52 -4.86
CA LEU A 106 -7.46 -7.24 -4.05
C LEU A 106 -7.74 -5.75 -4.07
N VAL A 107 -8.97 -5.33 -4.30
CA VAL A 107 -9.32 -3.91 -4.42
C VAL A 107 -10.62 -3.56 -3.68
N TYR A 108 -10.70 -2.32 -3.22
CA TYR A 108 -11.96 -1.67 -2.90
C TYR A 108 -12.17 -0.53 -3.92
N SER A 109 -12.79 -0.89 -5.04
CA SER A 109 -12.84 -0.06 -6.25
C SER A 109 -13.56 1.27 -6.07
N LYS A 110 -14.49 1.37 -5.11
CA LYS A 110 -15.29 2.58 -4.84
C LYS A 110 -14.46 3.80 -4.48
N LEU A 111 -13.25 3.62 -3.96
CA LEU A 111 -12.33 4.69 -3.59
C LEU A 111 -11.12 4.81 -4.52
N LEU A 112 -11.14 4.12 -5.66
CA LEU A 112 -10.10 4.21 -6.69
C LEU A 112 -10.56 5.04 -7.88
N PRO A 113 -9.70 5.91 -8.44
CA PRO A 113 -10.06 6.72 -9.60
C PRO A 113 -10.33 5.86 -10.85
N VAL A 114 -11.28 6.28 -11.67
CA VAL A 114 -11.68 5.57 -12.90
C VAL A 114 -10.49 5.29 -13.82
N LEU A 115 -9.59 6.26 -14.01
CA LEU A 115 -8.42 6.09 -14.88
C LEU A 115 -7.47 5.01 -14.36
N PHE A 116 -7.31 4.91 -13.05
CA PHE A 116 -6.46 3.88 -12.45
C PHE A 116 -7.12 2.49 -12.55
N MET A 117 -8.44 2.41 -12.32
CA MET A 117 -9.17 1.15 -12.50
C MET A 117 -9.08 0.64 -13.94
N LYS A 118 -9.27 1.52 -14.94
CA LYS A 118 -9.07 1.16 -16.36
C LYS A 118 -7.66 0.65 -16.61
N TYR A 119 -6.64 1.34 -16.07
CA TYR A 119 -5.26 0.91 -16.21
C TYR A 119 -5.01 -0.50 -15.67
N LEU A 120 -5.54 -0.83 -14.47
CA LEU A 120 -5.40 -2.17 -13.88
C LEU A 120 -6.04 -3.24 -14.76
N ILE A 121 -7.26 -2.99 -15.26
CA ILE A 121 -7.99 -3.91 -16.15
C ILE A 121 -7.24 -4.11 -17.49
N GLU A 122 -6.77 -3.03 -18.09
CA GLU A 122 -6.01 -3.05 -19.35
C GLU A 122 -4.64 -3.74 -19.20
N SER A 123 -4.11 -3.79 -17.97
CA SER A 123 -2.88 -4.51 -17.61
C SER A 123 -3.10 -6.01 -17.41
N ASN A 124 -4.30 -6.55 -17.70
CA ASN A 124 -4.68 -7.95 -17.48
C ASN A 124 -4.54 -8.43 -16.01
N ILE A 125 -4.71 -7.53 -15.06
CA ILE A 125 -4.72 -7.86 -13.64
C ILE A 125 -6.13 -8.24 -13.24
N LYS A 126 -6.30 -9.44 -12.71
CA LYS A 126 -7.56 -9.90 -12.12
C LYS A 126 -7.81 -9.15 -10.82
N LEU A 127 -8.99 -8.58 -10.66
CA LEU A 127 -9.36 -7.80 -9.48
C LEU A 127 -10.37 -8.57 -8.64
N ILE A 128 -10.07 -8.75 -7.36
CA ILE A 128 -11.00 -9.27 -6.35
C ILE A 128 -11.55 -8.09 -5.58
N GLU A 129 -12.87 -7.91 -5.60
CA GLU A 129 -13.53 -6.81 -4.90
C GLU A 129 -13.80 -7.16 -3.43
N VAL A 130 -13.36 -6.28 -2.53
CA VAL A 130 -13.69 -6.33 -1.09
C VAL A 130 -15.11 -5.81 -0.90
N PRO A 131 -15.99 -6.54 -0.17
CA PRO A 131 -17.35 -6.06 0.08
C PRO A 131 -17.37 -4.90 1.10
N ASP A 132 -18.40 -4.07 1.04
CA ASP A 132 -18.53 -2.87 1.87
C ASP A 132 -18.46 -3.18 3.38
N GLU A 133 -19.09 -4.26 3.79
CA GLU A 133 -19.12 -4.70 5.17
C GLU A 133 -17.75 -5.10 5.74
N GLU A 134 -16.79 -5.45 4.86
CA GLU A 134 -15.43 -5.83 5.27
C GLU A 134 -14.39 -4.74 5.02
N TYR A 135 -14.77 -3.58 4.49
CA TYR A 135 -13.83 -2.50 4.24
C TYR A 135 -13.26 -1.93 5.55
N TYR A 136 -14.14 -1.59 6.50
CA TYR A 136 -13.71 -1.01 7.78
C TYR A 136 -13.04 -2.01 8.74
N SER A 137 -13.27 -3.31 8.55
CA SER A 137 -12.53 -4.38 9.25
C SER A 137 -11.19 -4.71 8.57
N MET A 138 -10.72 -3.84 7.68
CA MET A 138 -9.43 -3.96 6.97
C MET A 138 -9.36 -5.15 6.00
N GLY A 139 -10.49 -5.56 5.42
CA GLY A 139 -10.54 -6.63 4.45
C GLY A 139 -9.65 -6.40 3.23
N CYS A 140 -9.39 -5.13 2.86
CA CYS A 140 -8.48 -4.79 1.76
C CYS A 140 -6.99 -4.78 2.16
N ASN A 141 -6.66 -4.79 3.46
CA ASN A 141 -5.28 -4.75 3.94
C ASN A 141 -4.72 -6.17 4.07
N VAL A 142 -4.16 -6.68 2.99
CA VAL A 142 -3.65 -8.04 2.87
C VAL A 142 -2.17 -8.01 2.48
N LEU A 143 -1.33 -8.68 3.27
CA LEU A 143 0.11 -8.77 3.02
C LEU A 143 0.43 -10.04 2.23
N ALA A 144 0.93 -9.88 1.01
CA ALA A 144 1.51 -10.97 0.25
C ALA A 144 2.88 -11.35 0.84
N MET A 145 3.00 -12.55 1.36
CA MET A 145 4.26 -13.11 1.91
C MET A 145 5.06 -13.84 0.84
N ALA A 146 4.38 -14.41 -0.13
CA ALA A 146 4.93 -15.05 -1.32
C ALA A 146 3.84 -15.08 -2.40
N LYS A 147 4.19 -15.57 -3.59
CA LYS A 147 3.23 -15.75 -4.68
C LYS A 147 2.01 -16.54 -4.20
N ARG A 148 0.82 -15.92 -4.27
CA ARG A 148 -0.47 -16.48 -3.83
C ARG A 148 -0.47 -17.04 -2.40
N ARG A 149 0.36 -16.48 -1.52
CA ARG A 149 0.35 -16.74 -0.08
C ARG A 149 0.27 -15.45 0.67
N VAL A 150 -0.78 -15.29 1.46
CA VAL A 150 -1.08 -14.02 2.12
C VAL A 150 -1.38 -14.19 3.60
N ILE A 151 -1.22 -13.09 4.34
CA ILE A 151 -1.73 -12.95 5.69
C ILE A 151 -2.71 -11.78 5.76
N MET A 152 -3.84 -11.97 6.43
CA MET A 152 -4.87 -10.96 6.62
C MET A 152 -5.47 -11.01 8.03
N LEU A 153 -6.21 -9.97 8.37
CA LEU A 153 -6.92 -9.89 9.66
C LEU A 153 -8.09 -10.85 9.67
N GLU A 154 -8.31 -11.51 10.80
CA GLU A 154 -9.57 -12.24 11.08
C GLU A 154 -10.77 -11.29 11.00
N GLY A 155 -11.98 -11.87 10.78
CA GLY A 155 -13.21 -11.10 10.69
C GLY A 155 -13.59 -10.63 9.30
N ASN A 156 -12.89 -11.10 8.26
CA ASN A 156 -13.14 -10.79 6.85
C ASN A 156 -13.42 -12.06 6.02
N PRO A 157 -14.46 -12.86 6.39
CA PRO A 157 -14.67 -14.20 5.81
C PRO A 157 -15.07 -14.19 4.35
N ILE A 158 -15.70 -13.12 3.84
CA ILE A 158 -16.12 -13.03 2.44
C ILE A 158 -14.88 -12.78 1.55
N THR A 159 -14.03 -11.84 1.94
CA THR A 159 -12.76 -11.56 1.26
C THR A 159 -11.85 -12.76 1.28
N GLN A 160 -11.72 -13.44 2.44
CA GLN A 160 -10.95 -14.67 2.58
C GLN A 160 -11.41 -15.72 1.57
N LYS A 161 -12.70 -16.04 1.53
CA LYS A 161 -13.27 -17.04 0.59
C LYS A 161 -13.05 -16.68 -0.86
N LYS A 162 -13.14 -15.38 -1.21
CA LYS A 162 -12.85 -14.93 -2.58
C LYS A 162 -11.39 -15.14 -2.96
N LEU A 163 -10.44 -14.87 -2.05
CA LEU A 163 -9.03 -15.13 -2.25
C LEU A 163 -8.75 -16.65 -2.41
N GLU A 164 -9.30 -17.47 -1.51
CA GLU A 164 -9.15 -18.93 -1.56
C GLU A 164 -9.73 -19.53 -2.86
N ALA A 165 -10.84 -19.00 -3.37
CA ALA A 165 -11.46 -19.42 -4.64
C ALA A 165 -10.54 -19.12 -5.86
N GLU A 166 -9.61 -18.16 -5.72
CA GLU A 166 -8.59 -17.86 -6.72
C GLU A 166 -7.28 -18.61 -6.49
N GLY A 167 -7.29 -19.62 -5.62
CA GLY A 167 -6.12 -20.45 -5.34
C GLY A 167 -5.07 -19.76 -4.46
N VAL A 168 -5.48 -18.77 -3.66
CA VAL A 168 -4.61 -18.09 -2.69
C VAL A 168 -4.63 -18.84 -1.36
N GLU A 169 -3.45 -19.16 -0.84
CA GLU A 169 -3.29 -19.66 0.54
C GLU A 169 -3.42 -18.48 1.51
N VAL A 170 -4.46 -18.49 2.34
CA VAL A 170 -4.75 -17.41 3.26
C VAL A 170 -4.46 -17.83 4.69
N SER A 171 -3.56 -17.12 5.37
CA SER A 171 -3.37 -17.20 6.82
C SER A 171 -4.04 -16.01 7.48
N THR A 172 -4.69 -16.22 8.62
CA THR A 172 -5.32 -15.15 9.38
C THR A 172 -4.65 -14.98 10.74
N TYR A 173 -4.79 -13.80 11.33
CA TYR A 173 -4.36 -13.52 12.70
C TYR A 173 -5.38 -12.65 13.42
N ASN A 174 -5.44 -12.82 14.75
CA ASN A 174 -6.28 -11.96 15.59
C ASN A 174 -5.57 -10.61 15.78
N GLY A 175 -6.13 -9.56 15.21
CA GLY A 175 -5.61 -8.22 15.29
C GLY A 175 -6.46 -7.26 16.11
N SER A 176 -7.32 -7.75 16.99
CA SER A 176 -8.23 -6.92 17.80
C SER A 176 -7.52 -5.83 18.59
N GLU A 177 -6.33 -6.13 19.12
CA GLU A 177 -5.56 -5.19 19.92
C GLU A 177 -4.63 -4.31 19.07
N ILE A 178 -3.84 -4.93 18.18
CA ILE A 178 -2.80 -4.20 17.45
C ILE A 178 -3.34 -3.52 16.18
N SER A 179 -4.17 -4.22 15.40
CA SER A 179 -4.62 -3.72 14.10
C SER A 179 -5.85 -2.84 14.22
N LEU A 180 -6.91 -3.31 14.85
CA LEU A 180 -8.17 -2.54 14.92
C LEU A 180 -8.02 -1.30 15.80
N LYS A 181 -7.38 -1.39 16.96
CA LYS A 181 -7.12 -0.23 17.82
C LYS A 181 -6.05 0.70 17.27
N GLY A 182 -5.05 0.16 16.56
CA GLY A 182 -3.97 0.93 15.95
C GLY A 182 -4.29 1.46 14.55
N ALA A 183 -5.47 1.12 13.99
CA ALA A 183 -5.89 1.48 12.64
C ALA A 183 -4.85 1.09 11.55
N GLY A 184 -4.26 -0.12 11.67
CA GLY A 184 -3.25 -0.61 10.73
C GLY A 184 -3.22 -2.12 10.60
N GLY A 185 -3.45 -2.64 9.39
CA GLY A 185 -3.39 -4.06 9.08
C GLY A 185 -1.96 -4.58 8.85
N PRO A 186 -1.79 -5.80 8.33
CA PRO A 186 -0.49 -6.46 8.24
C PRO A 186 0.50 -5.72 7.33
N THR A 187 0.03 -5.03 6.28
CA THR A 187 0.92 -4.20 5.44
C THR A 187 1.44 -2.97 6.18
N CYS A 188 0.64 -2.39 7.08
CA CYS A 188 1.02 -1.23 7.88
C CYS A 188 2.03 -1.59 8.99
N LEU A 189 1.94 -2.82 9.52
CA LEU A 189 2.77 -3.32 10.61
C LEU A 189 4.10 -3.92 10.15
N THR A 190 4.33 -4.05 8.84
CA THR A 190 5.49 -4.73 8.28
C THR A 190 6.20 -3.85 7.26
N ARG A 191 7.47 -4.15 7.03
CA ARG A 191 8.26 -3.57 5.95
C ARG A 191 9.10 -4.68 5.32
N PRO A 192 8.66 -5.25 4.20
CA PRO A 192 9.43 -6.27 3.51
C PRO A 192 10.80 -5.72 3.07
N LEU A 193 11.86 -6.46 3.36
CA LEU A 193 13.23 -6.11 2.96
C LEU A 193 13.65 -6.85 1.69
N LEU A 194 13.12 -8.06 1.51
CA LEU A 194 13.35 -8.89 0.33
C LEU A 194 12.05 -9.63 0.00
N ARG A 195 11.71 -9.72 -1.28
CA ARG A 195 10.57 -10.47 -1.83
C ARG A 195 11.01 -11.25 -3.06
#